data_5a2e8c00c142bb9d8c5e2608992c679b
#
_entry.id   5a2e8c00c142bb9d8c5e2608992c679b
#
_cell.length_a   1.000
_cell.length_b   1.000
_cell.length_c   1.000
_cell.angle_alpha   90.00
_cell.angle_beta   90.00
_cell.angle_gamma   90.00
#
_symmetry.space_group_name_H-M   'P 1'
#
loop_
_entity.id
_entity.type
_entity.pdbx_description
1 polymer ?
#
loop_
_entity_poly.entity_id
_entity_poly.type
_entity_poly.pdbx_seq_one_letter_code
_entity_poly.pdbx_strand_id
1 'polypeptide(L)'
;MSGPAGAGRASRDPEVRRVVTGSLALSAAVGVFGFSFGVAAVGAGASAWQAMALSVFVFTGASQFSAMSVVGAGGSVVTAYAGAALLAVRNLVYGVAMSGPIREMAGGAGRRAVAAHFVIDETTGLALAEREPRLRRVAFVTTAVALFAFWNGGTALGALVGGAVDPRTWGLDVAFPAAFVAMLPPHLRTRAGRRAALLGAAICLVAVPLAPVGVPVILAAVAIVVGLRP
;
A
#
# COMPACT_ATOMS: atom_id res chain seq x y z
N MET A 1 38.76 -24.32 0.44
CA MET A 1 37.82 -24.55 -0.69
C MET A 1 36.49 -25.00 -0.11
N SER A 2 35.60 -24.05 0.16
CA SER A 2 34.26 -24.31 0.72
C SER A 2 33.28 -24.10 -0.44
N GLY A 3 32.75 -25.19 -0.99
CA GLY A 3 31.87 -25.20 -2.15
C GLY A 3 30.46 -24.64 -1.86
N PRO A 4 29.64 -24.36 -2.90
CA PRO A 4 28.34 -23.69 -2.82
C PRO A 4 27.22 -24.61 -2.35
N ALA A 5 27.31 -25.13 -1.11
CA ALA A 5 26.32 -26.06 -0.53
C ALA A 5 25.12 -25.39 0.15
N GLY A 6 25.05 -24.04 0.17
CA GLY A 6 24.04 -23.30 0.94
C GLY A 6 22.70 -23.04 0.22
N ALA A 7 22.74 -22.83 -1.09
CA ALA A 7 21.53 -22.41 -1.83
C ALA A 7 20.49 -23.55 -2.03
N GLY A 8 20.94 -24.78 -2.19
CA GLY A 8 20.06 -25.92 -2.42
C GLY A 8 19.31 -26.45 -1.18
N ARG A 9 19.78 -26.11 0.04
CA ARG A 9 19.11 -26.52 1.28
C ARG A 9 17.99 -25.55 1.69
N ALA A 10 18.09 -24.27 1.36
CA ALA A 10 17.07 -23.28 1.71
C ALA A 10 15.72 -23.51 0.97
N SER A 11 15.76 -24.01 -0.26
CA SER A 11 14.54 -24.32 -1.04
C SER A 11 13.78 -25.58 -0.56
N ARG A 12 14.38 -26.42 0.28
CA ARG A 12 13.79 -27.64 0.84
C ARG A 12 13.23 -27.47 2.26
N ASP A 13 13.45 -26.30 2.88
CA ASP A 13 12.93 -25.99 4.20
C ASP A 13 11.41 -25.68 4.10
N PRO A 14 10.54 -26.50 4.74
CA PRO A 14 9.08 -26.32 4.66
C PRO A 14 8.62 -24.95 5.14
N GLU A 15 9.29 -24.37 6.14
CA GLU A 15 8.95 -23.06 6.69
C GLU A 15 9.28 -21.94 5.69
N VAL A 16 10.45 -21.99 5.07
CA VAL A 16 10.83 -21.04 4.00
C VAL A 16 9.85 -21.14 2.83
N ARG A 17 9.49 -22.38 2.43
CA ARG A 17 8.52 -22.58 1.35
C ARG A 17 7.15 -21.99 1.70
N ARG A 18 6.64 -22.18 2.92
CA ARG A 18 5.40 -21.59 3.41
C ARG A 18 5.44 -20.07 3.30
N VAL A 19 6.50 -19.44 3.79
CA VAL A 19 6.68 -17.99 3.76
C VAL A 19 6.74 -17.47 2.32
N VAL A 20 7.54 -18.08 1.46
CA VAL A 20 7.65 -17.69 0.05
C VAL A 20 6.32 -17.82 -0.67
N THR A 21 5.63 -18.95 -0.53
CA THR A 21 4.33 -19.17 -1.18
C THR A 21 3.29 -18.17 -0.70
N GLY A 22 3.22 -17.90 0.61
CA GLY A 22 2.32 -16.89 1.17
C GLY A 22 2.62 -15.48 0.65
N SER A 23 3.91 -15.11 0.59
CA SER A 23 4.35 -13.82 0.04
C SER A 23 3.98 -13.67 -1.44
N LEU A 24 4.20 -14.70 -2.26
CA LEU A 24 3.84 -14.68 -3.67
C LEU A 24 2.33 -14.61 -3.90
N ALA A 25 1.55 -15.38 -3.15
CA ALA A 25 0.09 -15.39 -3.25
C ALA A 25 -0.50 -14.02 -2.90
N LEU A 26 -0.04 -13.42 -1.79
CA LEU A 26 -0.44 -12.06 -1.41
C LEU A 26 -0.04 -11.05 -2.48
N SER A 27 1.20 -11.09 -2.95
CA SER A 27 1.72 -10.16 -3.95
C SER A 27 0.96 -10.25 -5.27
N ALA A 28 0.60 -11.45 -5.71
CA ALA A 28 -0.21 -11.63 -6.91
C ALA A 28 -1.62 -11.06 -6.74
N ALA A 29 -2.26 -11.31 -5.59
CA ALA A 29 -3.58 -10.76 -5.29
C ALA A 29 -3.57 -9.22 -5.26
N VAL A 30 -2.55 -8.62 -4.60
CA VAL A 30 -2.40 -7.16 -4.54
C VAL A 30 -2.00 -6.58 -5.91
N GLY A 31 -1.31 -7.33 -6.76
CA GLY A 31 -0.99 -6.94 -8.14
C GLY A 31 -2.22 -6.64 -8.99
N VAL A 32 -3.37 -7.27 -8.72
CA VAL A 32 -4.66 -6.96 -9.37
C VAL A 32 -5.08 -5.52 -9.07
N PHE A 33 -4.83 -5.04 -7.84
CA PHE A 33 -5.08 -3.63 -7.52
C PHE A 33 -4.12 -2.69 -8.24
N GLY A 34 -2.88 -3.13 -8.54
CA GLY A 34 -1.95 -2.40 -9.40
C GLY A 34 -2.54 -2.17 -10.80
N PHE A 35 -3.18 -3.18 -11.39
CA PHE A 35 -3.90 -3.03 -12.66
C PHE A 35 -5.03 -2.00 -12.54
N SER A 36 -5.87 -2.10 -11.51
CA SER A 36 -6.95 -1.14 -11.25
C SER A 36 -6.40 0.29 -11.06
N PHE A 37 -5.24 0.44 -10.39
CA PHE A 37 -4.56 1.72 -10.26
C PHE A 37 -4.14 2.30 -11.61
N GLY A 38 -3.53 1.49 -12.49
CA GLY A 38 -3.12 1.92 -13.82
C GLY A 38 -4.28 2.46 -14.65
N VAL A 39 -5.41 1.72 -14.67
CA VAL A 39 -6.65 2.15 -15.36
C VAL A 39 -7.19 3.43 -14.73
N ALA A 40 -7.29 3.50 -13.40
CA ALA A 40 -7.83 4.66 -12.69
C ALA A 40 -6.96 5.92 -12.89
N ALA A 41 -5.64 5.77 -12.90
CA ALA A 41 -4.72 6.88 -13.10
C ALA A 41 -4.86 7.50 -14.49
N VAL A 42 -4.92 6.67 -15.53
CA VAL A 42 -5.15 7.15 -16.90
C VAL A 42 -6.55 7.73 -17.05
N GLY A 43 -7.57 7.10 -16.48
CA GLY A 43 -8.95 7.64 -16.45
C GLY A 43 -9.07 8.98 -15.71
N ALA A 44 -8.19 9.26 -14.75
CA ALA A 44 -8.07 10.56 -14.07
C ALA A 44 -7.24 11.60 -14.85
N GLY A 45 -6.79 11.28 -16.07
CA GLY A 45 -6.03 12.18 -16.93
C GLY A 45 -4.51 12.09 -16.82
N ALA A 46 -3.97 11.15 -16.04
CA ALA A 46 -2.53 10.91 -16.02
C ALA A 46 -2.07 10.21 -17.29
N SER A 47 -0.88 10.54 -17.78
CA SER A 47 -0.24 9.72 -18.81
C SER A 47 0.22 8.38 -18.23
N ALA A 48 0.42 7.37 -19.07
CA ALA A 48 0.95 6.07 -18.64
C ALA A 48 2.30 6.21 -17.91
N TRP A 49 3.15 7.14 -18.32
CA TRP A 49 4.43 7.43 -17.68
C TRP A 49 4.25 8.03 -16.27
N GLN A 50 3.28 8.92 -16.10
CA GLN A 50 2.96 9.47 -14.77
C GLN A 50 2.42 8.40 -13.84
N ALA A 51 1.53 7.52 -14.33
CA ALA A 51 1.04 6.38 -13.58
C ALA A 51 2.19 5.45 -13.15
N MET A 52 3.11 5.14 -14.06
CA MET A 52 4.30 4.33 -13.77
C MET A 52 5.26 5.02 -12.81
N ALA A 53 5.49 6.32 -12.95
CA ALA A 53 6.34 7.08 -12.02
C ALA A 53 5.78 7.04 -10.60
N LEU A 54 4.47 7.25 -10.43
CA LEU A 54 3.80 7.10 -9.14
C LEU A 54 3.94 5.66 -8.62
N SER A 55 3.77 4.66 -9.48
CA SER A 55 3.87 3.24 -9.10
C SER A 55 5.26 2.87 -8.59
N VAL A 56 6.31 3.31 -9.27
CA VAL A 56 7.70 2.98 -8.92
C VAL A 56 8.21 3.77 -7.72
N PHE A 57 7.95 5.09 -7.68
CA PHE A 57 8.57 5.99 -6.70
C PHE A 57 7.75 6.18 -5.44
N VAL A 58 6.43 6.11 -5.50
CA VAL A 58 5.57 6.24 -4.32
C VAL A 58 5.31 4.89 -3.67
N PHE A 59 4.98 3.87 -4.44
CA PHE A 59 4.83 2.46 -4.05
C PHE A 59 4.11 2.23 -2.71
N THR A 60 3.01 2.95 -2.45
CA THR A 60 2.24 2.82 -1.19
C THR A 60 0.77 2.43 -1.43
N GLY A 61 0.38 2.14 -2.65
CA GLY A 61 -0.99 1.79 -3.03
C GLY A 61 -2.02 2.86 -2.64
N ALA A 62 -2.40 2.89 -1.38
CA ALA A 62 -3.43 3.77 -0.86
C ALA A 62 -3.21 5.26 -1.16
N SER A 63 -1.98 5.76 -0.97
CA SER A 63 -1.64 7.16 -1.27
C SER A 63 -1.76 7.48 -2.75
N GLN A 64 -1.37 6.54 -3.61
CA GLN A 64 -1.45 6.68 -5.07
C GLN A 64 -2.91 6.77 -5.52
N PHE A 65 -3.77 5.87 -5.05
CA PHE A 65 -5.20 5.91 -5.35
C PHE A 65 -5.86 7.17 -4.80
N SER A 66 -5.52 7.59 -3.57
CA SER A 66 -6.04 8.82 -2.99
C SER A 66 -5.70 10.04 -3.84
N ALA A 67 -4.42 10.16 -4.25
CA ALA A 67 -3.99 11.26 -5.11
C ALA A 67 -4.76 11.29 -6.42
N MET A 68 -4.84 10.15 -7.13
CA MET A 68 -5.49 10.07 -8.43
C MET A 68 -7.02 10.22 -8.33
N SER A 69 -7.65 9.78 -7.24
CA SER A 69 -9.08 10.00 -7.01
C SER A 69 -9.41 11.49 -6.85
N VAL A 70 -8.56 12.24 -6.12
CA VAL A 70 -8.74 13.69 -5.97
C VAL A 70 -8.54 14.42 -7.30
N VAL A 71 -7.50 14.07 -8.05
CA VAL A 71 -7.23 14.65 -9.37
C VAL A 71 -8.36 14.34 -10.35
N GLY A 72 -8.79 13.10 -10.43
CA GLY A 72 -9.86 12.66 -11.33
C GLY A 72 -11.23 13.26 -11.01
N ALA A 73 -11.45 13.67 -9.76
CA ALA A 73 -12.64 14.42 -9.34
C ALA A 73 -12.50 15.94 -9.51
N GLY A 74 -11.44 16.43 -10.16
CA GLY A 74 -11.19 17.85 -10.38
C GLY A 74 -10.60 18.61 -9.18
N GLY A 75 -10.12 17.89 -8.17
CA GLY A 75 -9.46 18.50 -7.02
C GLY A 75 -8.06 19.03 -7.35
N SER A 76 -7.55 19.93 -6.51
CA SER A 76 -6.23 20.53 -6.70
C SER A 76 -5.09 19.53 -6.42
N VAL A 77 -3.94 19.73 -7.06
CA VAL A 77 -2.72 18.96 -6.79
C VAL A 77 -2.31 19.05 -5.32
N VAL A 78 -2.54 20.21 -4.68
CA VAL A 78 -2.21 20.41 -3.26
C VAL A 78 -3.07 19.51 -2.36
N THR A 79 -4.39 19.44 -2.61
CA THR A 79 -5.28 18.56 -1.84
C THR A 79 -5.01 17.09 -2.13
N ALA A 80 -4.68 16.74 -3.37
CA ALA A 80 -4.27 15.40 -3.73
C ALA A 80 -3.01 14.96 -2.97
N TYR A 81 -1.98 15.81 -2.95
CA TYR A 81 -0.75 15.57 -2.22
C TYR A 81 -0.98 15.48 -0.70
N ALA A 82 -1.75 16.39 -0.12
CA ALA A 82 -2.04 16.41 1.31
C ALA A 82 -2.76 15.12 1.76
N GLY A 83 -3.77 14.67 1.00
CA GLY A 83 -4.46 13.40 1.27
C GLY A 83 -3.55 12.19 1.13
N ALA A 84 -2.72 12.16 0.10
CA ALA A 84 -1.74 11.09 -0.11
C ALA A 84 -0.68 11.05 1.01
N ALA A 85 -0.16 12.21 1.42
CA ALA A 85 0.81 12.34 2.51
C ALA A 85 0.21 11.89 3.85
N LEU A 86 -1.03 12.27 4.13
CA LEU A 86 -1.74 11.82 5.32
C LEU A 86 -1.83 10.29 5.41
N LEU A 87 -2.18 9.62 4.31
CA LEU A 87 -2.22 8.16 4.25
C LEU A 87 -0.82 7.55 4.36
N ALA A 88 0.21 8.24 3.86
CA ALA A 88 1.59 7.79 3.96
C ALA A 88 2.18 7.89 5.38
N VAL A 89 1.60 8.69 6.29
CA VAL A 89 2.05 8.80 7.69
C VAL A 89 2.12 7.44 8.38
N ARG A 90 1.25 6.50 8.05
CA ARG A 90 1.31 5.12 8.58
C ARG A 90 2.65 4.44 8.31
N ASN A 91 3.29 4.76 7.17
CA ASN A 91 4.59 4.17 6.82
C ASN A 91 5.71 4.62 7.76
N LEU A 92 5.58 5.76 8.45
CA LEU A 92 6.52 6.18 9.51
C LEU A 92 6.47 5.19 10.68
N VAL A 93 5.27 4.76 11.08
CA VAL A 93 5.08 3.76 12.15
C VAL A 93 5.71 2.42 11.73
N TYR A 94 5.49 2.00 10.50
CA TYR A 94 6.11 0.81 9.94
C TYR A 94 7.63 0.93 9.88
N GLY A 95 8.14 2.10 9.51
CA GLY A 95 9.57 2.40 9.50
C GLY A 95 10.21 2.25 10.88
N VAL A 96 9.54 2.73 11.93
CA VAL A 96 9.97 2.54 13.32
C VAL A 96 9.99 1.05 13.68
N ALA A 97 8.89 0.33 13.41
CA ALA A 97 8.77 -1.10 13.70
C ALA A 97 9.82 -1.96 12.96
N MET A 98 10.12 -1.60 11.72
CA MET A 98 11.08 -2.29 10.86
C MET A 98 12.52 -1.79 11.02
N SER A 99 12.80 -0.77 11.81
CA SER A 99 14.13 -0.16 11.94
C SER A 99 15.20 -1.14 12.48
N GLY A 100 14.84 -1.96 13.46
CA GLY A 100 15.71 -3.04 13.95
C GLY A 100 15.96 -4.11 12.89
N PRO A 101 14.90 -4.79 12.41
CA PRO A 101 15.01 -5.79 11.35
C PRO A 101 15.80 -5.32 10.12
N ILE A 102 15.57 -4.09 9.64
CA ILE A 102 16.28 -3.56 8.48
C ILE A 102 17.77 -3.37 8.77
N ARG A 103 18.14 -2.91 9.98
CA ARG A 103 19.55 -2.80 10.36
C ARG A 103 20.28 -4.15 10.37
N GLU A 104 19.58 -5.21 10.78
CA GLU A 104 20.12 -6.57 10.76
C GLU A 104 20.25 -7.14 9.35
N MET A 105 19.26 -6.83 8.48
CA MET A 105 19.21 -7.36 7.11
C MET A 105 20.09 -6.62 6.12
N ALA A 106 20.22 -5.30 6.27
CA ALA A 106 20.87 -4.41 5.31
C ALA A 106 22.08 -3.71 5.94
N GLY A 107 23.27 -4.08 5.49
CA GLY A 107 24.51 -3.38 5.84
C GLY A 107 24.64 -2.05 5.07
N GLY A 108 25.00 -0.97 5.78
CA GLY A 108 25.27 0.34 5.19
C GLY A 108 24.02 1.17 4.87
N ALA A 109 24.21 2.51 4.79
CA ALA A 109 23.12 3.47 4.67
C ALA A 109 22.34 3.33 3.35
N GLY A 110 23.03 3.13 2.22
CA GLY A 110 22.38 3.00 0.90
C GLY A 110 21.45 1.80 0.82
N ARG A 111 21.87 0.62 1.33
CA ARG A 111 21.00 -0.57 1.36
C ARG A 111 19.80 -0.40 2.28
N ARG A 112 19.98 0.33 3.39
CA ARG A 112 18.86 0.65 4.31
C ARG A 112 17.87 1.60 3.66
N ALA A 113 18.35 2.60 2.90
CA ALA A 113 17.48 3.50 2.15
C ALA A 113 16.66 2.75 1.10
N VAL A 114 17.30 1.83 0.34
CA VAL A 114 16.57 0.96 -0.59
C VAL A 114 15.55 0.10 0.14
N ALA A 115 15.92 -0.55 1.25
CA ALA A 115 14.97 -1.35 2.03
C ALA A 115 13.80 -0.51 2.58
N ALA A 116 14.05 0.74 2.98
CA ALA A 116 13.02 1.64 3.49
C ALA A 116 11.95 1.97 2.44
N HIS A 117 12.31 2.04 1.15
CA HIS A 117 11.35 2.22 0.06
C HIS A 117 10.30 1.09 0.01
N PHE A 118 10.67 -0.10 0.44
CA PHE A 118 9.80 -1.28 0.46
C PHE A 118 9.08 -1.48 1.80
N VAL A 119 9.18 -0.54 2.75
CA VAL A 119 8.46 -0.62 4.03
C VAL A 119 7.03 -0.10 3.84
N ILE A 120 6.14 -1.02 3.51
CA ILE A 120 4.71 -0.80 3.30
C ILE A 120 3.89 -1.82 4.11
N ASP A 121 2.58 -1.77 4.01
CA ASP A 121 1.66 -2.60 4.78
C ASP A 121 1.98 -4.10 4.68
N GLU A 122 2.09 -4.61 3.48
CA GLU A 122 2.23 -6.04 3.19
C GLU A 122 3.60 -6.56 3.59
N THR A 123 4.66 -5.84 3.23
CA THR A 123 6.04 -6.26 3.56
C THR A 123 6.28 -6.23 5.06
N THR A 124 5.76 -5.20 5.73
CA THR A 124 5.86 -5.05 7.19
C THR A 124 5.03 -6.12 7.89
N GLY A 125 3.77 -6.32 7.47
CA GLY A 125 2.87 -7.28 8.07
C GLY A 125 3.41 -8.70 8.01
N LEU A 126 3.84 -9.16 6.82
CA LEU A 126 4.39 -10.50 6.66
C LEU A 126 5.75 -10.67 7.37
N ALA A 127 6.60 -9.65 7.34
CA ALA A 127 7.89 -9.72 8.03
C ALA A 127 7.72 -9.82 9.55
N LEU A 128 6.88 -8.99 10.15
CA LEU A 128 6.68 -8.98 11.59
C LEU A 128 5.84 -10.16 12.12
N ALA A 129 5.11 -10.86 11.25
CA ALA A 129 4.44 -12.11 11.60
C ALA A 129 5.44 -13.25 11.88
N GLU A 130 6.64 -13.18 11.31
CA GLU A 130 7.68 -14.18 11.53
C GLU A 130 8.55 -13.83 12.75
N ARG A 131 8.65 -14.78 13.70
CA ARG A 131 9.45 -14.61 14.91
C ARG A 131 10.95 -14.82 14.64
N GLU A 132 11.29 -15.78 13.77
CA GLU A 132 12.67 -16.10 13.43
C GLU A 132 13.26 -15.03 12.50
N PRO A 133 14.43 -14.43 12.81
CA PRO A 133 15.05 -13.38 11.98
C PRO A 133 15.30 -13.81 10.52
N ARG A 134 15.64 -15.08 10.30
CA ARG A 134 15.85 -15.66 8.98
C ARG A 134 14.56 -15.65 8.16
N LEU A 135 13.44 -16.14 8.74
CA LEU A 135 12.13 -16.18 8.07
C LEU A 135 11.58 -14.77 7.84
N ARG A 136 11.80 -13.87 8.82
CA ARG A 136 11.44 -12.45 8.68
C ARG A 136 12.13 -11.79 7.49
N ARG A 137 13.44 -12.06 7.31
CA ARG A 137 14.17 -11.58 6.14
C ARG A 137 13.64 -12.18 4.85
N VAL A 138 13.34 -13.47 4.81
CA VAL A 138 12.74 -14.13 3.64
C VAL A 138 11.40 -13.50 3.31
N ALA A 139 10.52 -13.33 4.31
CA ALA A 139 9.21 -12.70 4.14
C ALA A 139 9.35 -11.29 3.56
N PHE A 140 10.17 -10.44 4.17
CA PHE A 140 10.38 -9.06 3.72
C PHE A 140 10.88 -9.00 2.28
N VAL A 141 11.99 -9.69 1.99
CA VAL A 141 12.63 -9.61 0.67
C VAL A 141 11.75 -10.22 -0.43
N THR A 142 11.15 -11.39 -0.17
CA THR A 142 10.27 -12.03 -1.16
C THR A 142 9.05 -11.17 -1.45
N THR A 143 8.40 -10.65 -0.40
CA THR A 143 7.22 -9.78 -0.58
C THR A 143 7.61 -8.48 -1.28
N ALA A 144 8.71 -7.84 -0.89
CA ALA A 144 9.17 -6.61 -1.51
C ALA A 144 9.39 -6.77 -3.02
N VAL A 145 10.13 -7.81 -3.43
CA VAL A 145 10.43 -8.05 -4.84
C VAL A 145 9.19 -8.48 -5.62
N ALA A 146 8.43 -9.44 -5.09
CA ALA A 146 7.26 -9.97 -5.77
C ALA A 146 6.16 -8.90 -5.90
N LEU A 147 5.87 -8.20 -4.81
CA LEU A 147 4.84 -7.16 -4.82
C LEU A 147 5.22 -5.99 -5.72
N PHE A 148 6.48 -5.56 -5.70
CA PHE A 148 6.95 -4.52 -6.61
C PHE A 148 6.79 -4.95 -8.08
N ALA A 149 7.14 -6.19 -8.41
CA ALA A 149 6.99 -6.71 -9.77
C ALA A 149 5.50 -6.81 -10.18
N PHE A 150 4.66 -7.41 -9.34
CA PHE A 150 3.23 -7.59 -9.65
C PHE A 150 2.48 -6.24 -9.68
N TRP A 151 2.77 -5.34 -8.73
CA TRP A 151 2.14 -4.03 -8.66
C TRP A 151 2.51 -3.17 -9.88
N ASN A 152 3.79 -3.05 -10.20
CA ASN A 152 4.25 -2.25 -11.35
C ASN A 152 3.85 -2.90 -12.68
N GLY A 153 3.92 -4.23 -12.79
CA GLY A 153 3.43 -4.95 -13.95
C GLY A 153 1.94 -4.75 -14.17
N GLY A 154 1.15 -4.87 -13.08
CA GLY A 154 -0.28 -4.55 -13.10
C GLY A 154 -0.54 -3.11 -13.52
N THR A 155 0.17 -2.14 -12.91
CA THR A 155 0.04 -0.71 -13.27
C THR A 155 0.35 -0.47 -14.73
N ALA A 156 1.42 -1.06 -15.26
CA ALA A 156 1.79 -0.91 -16.67
C ALA A 156 0.68 -1.44 -17.60
N LEU A 157 0.20 -2.66 -17.34
CA LEU A 157 -0.90 -3.26 -18.10
C LEU A 157 -2.17 -2.42 -18.00
N GLY A 158 -2.55 -1.99 -16.79
CA GLY A 158 -3.72 -1.15 -16.56
C GLY A 158 -3.61 0.21 -17.25
N ALA A 159 -2.43 0.83 -17.23
CA ALA A 159 -2.19 2.11 -17.90
C ALA A 159 -2.23 2.01 -19.44
N LEU A 160 -1.79 0.87 -20.00
CA LEU A 160 -1.88 0.62 -21.45
C LEU A 160 -3.33 0.42 -21.91
N VAL A 161 -4.13 -0.26 -21.10
CA VAL A 161 -5.53 -0.57 -21.41
C VAL A 161 -6.48 0.57 -21.02
N GLY A 162 -6.11 1.37 -20.02
CA GLY A 162 -6.97 2.39 -19.40
C GLY A 162 -7.49 3.48 -20.34
N GLY A 163 -6.78 3.73 -21.46
CA GLY A 163 -7.27 4.64 -22.51
C GLY A 163 -8.40 4.06 -23.38
N ALA A 164 -8.60 2.73 -23.36
CA ALA A 164 -9.59 2.01 -24.16
C ALA A 164 -10.74 1.43 -23.32
N VAL A 165 -10.65 1.47 -21.99
CA VAL A 165 -11.61 0.86 -21.06
C VAL A 165 -12.23 1.93 -20.19
N ASP A 166 -13.56 1.99 -20.16
CA ASP A 166 -14.27 2.81 -19.18
C ASP A 166 -14.20 2.11 -17.80
N PRO A 167 -13.51 2.70 -16.80
CA PRO A 167 -13.38 2.12 -15.47
C PRO A 167 -14.71 1.78 -14.81
N ARG A 168 -15.75 2.57 -15.06
CA ARG A 168 -17.09 2.41 -14.47
C ARG A 168 -17.78 1.16 -15.00
N THR A 169 -17.69 0.90 -16.29
CA THR A 169 -18.29 -0.29 -16.90
C THR A 169 -17.76 -1.59 -16.32
N TRP A 170 -16.49 -1.59 -15.87
CA TRP A 170 -15.83 -2.75 -15.29
C TRP A 170 -15.79 -2.74 -13.75
N GLY A 171 -16.40 -1.73 -13.10
CA GLY A 171 -16.38 -1.60 -11.65
C GLY A 171 -14.99 -1.35 -11.05
N LEU A 172 -14.03 -0.91 -11.86
CA LEU A 172 -12.64 -0.66 -11.40
C LEU A 172 -12.56 0.61 -10.56
N ASP A 173 -13.48 1.55 -10.73
CA ASP A 173 -13.62 2.77 -9.95
C ASP A 173 -14.00 2.49 -8.49
N VAL A 174 -14.73 1.40 -8.23
CA VAL A 174 -15.12 0.99 -6.87
C VAL A 174 -14.17 -0.03 -6.25
N ALA A 175 -13.24 -0.60 -7.00
CA ALA A 175 -12.33 -1.63 -6.52
C ALA A 175 -11.50 -1.14 -5.32
N PHE A 176 -11.01 0.10 -5.37
CA PHE A 176 -10.20 0.67 -4.32
C PHE A 176 -11.03 1.08 -3.06
N PRO A 177 -12.15 1.80 -3.16
CA PRO A 177 -13.06 1.96 -2.02
C PRO A 177 -13.45 0.64 -1.37
N ALA A 178 -13.77 -0.39 -2.17
CA ALA A 178 -14.11 -1.72 -1.67
C ALA A 178 -12.94 -2.36 -0.89
N ALA A 179 -11.72 -2.22 -1.36
CA ALA A 179 -10.53 -2.71 -0.65
C ALA A 179 -10.36 -2.03 0.71
N PHE A 180 -10.55 -0.71 0.80
CA PHE A 180 -10.52 0.00 2.08
C PHE A 180 -11.61 -0.47 3.04
N VAL A 181 -12.82 -0.66 2.54
CA VAL A 181 -13.92 -1.21 3.36
C VAL A 181 -13.57 -2.61 3.88
N ALA A 182 -12.97 -3.46 3.04
CA ALA A 182 -12.54 -4.80 3.43
C ALA A 182 -11.43 -4.80 4.50
N MET A 183 -10.66 -3.72 4.63
CA MET A 183 -9.62 -3.57 5.66
C MET A 183 -10.16 -3.06 7.01
N LEU A 184 -11.40 -2.55 7.08
CA LEU A 184 -11.98 -2.00 8.29
C LEU A 184 -12.27 -3.02 9.42
N PRO A 185 -12.73 -4.26 9.17
CA PRO A 185 -13.22 -5.15 10.22
C PRO A 185 -12.29 -5.36 11.42
N PRO A 186 -10.96 -5.53 11.26
CA PRO A 186 -10.05 -5.65 12.41
C PRO A 186 -10.06 -4.42 13.31
N HIS A 187 -10.15 -3.22 12.73
CA HIS A 187 -10.15 -1.94 13.44
C HIS A 187 -11.48 -1.65 14.15
N LEU A 188 -12.59 -2.21 13.65
CA LEU A 188 -13.91 -2.07 14.24
C LEU A 188 -14.14 -3.01 15.43
N ARG A 189 -13.19 -3.87 15.78
CA ARG A 189 -13.30 -4.76 16.95
C ARG A 189 -13.23 -4.01 18.29
N THR A 190 -12.56 -2.85 18.32
CA THR A 190 -12.43 -2.04 19.54
C THR A 190 -13.50 -0.94 19.58
N ARG A 191 -13.90 -0.52 20.80
CA ARG A 191 -14.81 0.62 20.98
C ARG A 191 -14.22 1.92 20.44
N ALA A 192 -12.92 2.14 20.69
CA ALA A 192 -12.18 3.29 20.18
C ALA A 192 -12.17 3.33 18.65
N GLY A 193 -11.85 2.21 18.00
CA GLY A 193 -11.86 2.10 16.54
C GLY A 193 -13.23 2.36 15.92
N ARG A 194 -14.32 1.80 16.52
CA ARG A 194 -15.68 2.10 16.05
C ARG A 194 -16.04 3.58 16.17
N ARG A 195 -15.71 4.22 17.32
CA ARG A 195 -15.95 5.65 17.51
C ARG A 195 -15.18 6.50 16.52
N ALA A 196 -13.90 6.19 16.31
CA ALA A 196 -13.08 6.89 15.32
C ALA A 196 -13.63 6.71 13.90
N ALA A 197 -14.03 5.49 13.52
CA ALA A 197 -14.61 5.22 12.20
C ALA A 197 -15.93 5.96 11.97
N LEU A 198 -16.84 5.93 12.95
CA LEU A 198 -18.12 6.63 12.86
C LEU A 198 -17.95 8.15 12.82
N LEU A 199 -17.06 8.69 13.66
CA LEU A 199 -16.76 10.12 13.66
C LEU A 199 -16.11 10.56 12.35
N GLY A 200 -15.11 9.80 11.86
CA GLY A 200 -14.47 10.07 10.57
C GLY A 200 -15.46 10.04 9.42
N ALA A 201 -16.34 9.04 9.39
CA ALA A 201 -17.41 8.95 8.38
C ALA A 201 -18.37 10.14 8.47
N ALA A 202 -18.81 10.52 9.68
CA ALA A 202 -19.69 11.67 9.89
C ALA A 202 -19.03 12.99 9.44
N ILE A 203 -17.78 13.23 9.84
CA ILE A 203 -17.03 14.41 9.40
C ILE A 203 -16.92 14.43 7.86
N CYS A 204 -16.57 13.31 7.25
CA CYS A 204 -16.44 13.22 5.79
C CYS A 204 -17.76 13.53 5.09
N LEU A 205 -18.87 12.90 5.53
CA LEU A 205 -20.20 13.11 4.94
C LEU A 205 -20.68 14.55 5.05
N VAL A 206 -20.45 15.20 6.18
CA VAL A 206 -20.79 16.62 6.38
C VAL A 206 -19.89 17.53 5.53
N ALA A 207 -18.61 17.21 5.41
CA ALA A 207 -17.65 18.03 4.70
C ALA A 207 -17.75 17.91 3.17
N VAL A 208 -18.24 16.78 2.63
CA VAL A 208 -18.35 16.55 1.16
C VAL A 208 -19.11 17.66 0.43
N PRO A 209 -20.30 18.12 0.87
CA PRO A 209 -21.01 19.20 0.17
C PRO A 209 -20.44 20.60 0.45
N LEU A 210 -19.56 20.77 1.45
CA LEU A 210 -19.13 22.08 1.96
C LEU A 210 -17.67 22.41 1.60
N ALA A 211 -16.86 21.43 1.25
CA ALA A 211 -15.42 21.60 1.09
C ALA A 211 -14.94 21.15 -0.29
N PRO A 212 -13.84 21.72 -0.81
CA PRO A 212 -13.23 21.27 -2.06
C PRO A 212 -12.86 19.78 -2.02
N VAL A 213 -12.82 19.16 -3.20
CA VAL A 213 -12.49 17.74 -3.38
C VAL A 213 -11.15 17.41 -2.69
N GLY A 214 -11.15 16.32 -1.92
CA GLY A 214 -9.98 15.84 -1.15
C GLY A 214 -9.92 16.40 0.28
N VAL A 215 -10.44 17.58 0.56
CA VAL A 215 -10.45 18.19 1.91
C VAL A 215 -11.26 17.37 2.91
N PRO A 216 -12.43 16.80 2.58
CA PRO A 216 -13.21 15.98 3.51
C PRO A 216 -12.42 14.81 4.13
N VAL A 217 -11.56 14.15 3.36
CA VAL A 217 -10.72 13.05 3.84
C VAL A 217 -9.67 13.54 4.85
N ILE A 218 -9.08 14.71 4.58
CA ILE A 218 -8.11 15.33 5.48
C ILE A 218 -8.79 15.72 6.81
N LEU A 219 -9.98 16.31 6.75
CA LEU A 219 -10.75 16.66 7.94
C LEU A 219 -11.18 15.43 8.74
N ALA A 220 -11.57 14.35 8.07
CA ALA A 220 -11.93 13.09 8.73
C ALA A 220 -10.80 12.48 9.55
N ALA A 221 -9.53 12.78 9.21
CA ALA A 221 -8.38 12.31 9.98
C ALA A 221 -8.35 12.83 11.43
N VAL A 222 -9.04 13.94 11.74
CA VAL A 222 -9.17 14.44 13.12
C VAL A 222 -9.82 13.40 14.04
N ALA A 223 -10.64 12.50 13.48
CA ALA A 223 -11.23 11.38 14.24
C ALA A 223 -10.20 10.44 14.89
N ILE A 224 -8.95 10.44 14.42
CA ILE A 224 -7.83 9.68 15.02
C ILE A 224 -7.66 10.04 16.50
N VAL A 225 -7.83 11.32 16.86
CA VAL A 225 -7.70 11.78 18.25
C VAL A 225 -8.64 11.05 19.21
N VAL A 226 -9.84 10.67 18.73
CA VAL A 226 -10.81 9.90 19.51
C VAL A 226 -10.38 8.43 19.64
N GLY A 227 -9.71 7.90 18.63
CA GLY A 227 -9.15 6.54 18.65
C GLY A 227 -7.94 6.39 19.58
N LEU A 228 -7.25 7.48 19.90
CA LEU A 228 -6.10 7.48 20.82
C LEU A 228 -6.52 7.57 22.30
N ARG A 229 -7.78 7.87 22.59
CA ARG A 229 -8.30 7.89 23.96
C ARG A 229 -8.79 6.50 24.33
N PRO A 230 -8.25 5.88 25.40
CA PRO A 230 -8.66 4.55 25.86
C PRO A 230 -10.12 4.48 26.29
#